data_d7476c83d021a084760605176aec003f
#
_entry.id   d7476c83d021a084760605176aec003f
#
_cell.length_a   1.000
_cell.length_b   1.000
_cell.length_c   1.000
_cell.angle_alpha   90.00
_cell.angle_beta   90.00
_cell.angle_gamma   90.00
#
_symmetry.space_group_name_H-M   'P 1'
#
loop_
_entity.id
_entity.type
_entity.pdbx_description
1 polymer ?
#
loop_
_entity_poly.entity_id
_entity_poly.type
_entity_poly.pdbx_seq_one_letter_code
_entity_poly.pdbx_strand_id
1 'polypeptide(L)'
;MSEYQNITVSPLQIPQLQYHFAYQQTYRRPDDPMSEKPHIHDSLEIYVNVAGDASFLVNNHLYPIQKGDAVISRPGDVHICVCNEAQLHENFCFWISCPSDSPLLAFAAGEEFHNHYRFDESTRQELLEILYRLRDAEKTGSEPARTCNVFRLLALFSEAEKRKVPDGPALSGMMQQVLDQINSDFLDIHNVNDIAERTHVSVSTLNRWFRDQLQLSPHKYVEALKLAYAQKLLLDGWSVTEACYQSGFSGCSRFIAVFREKFGQTPLQYQKSRIRV
;
A
#
# COMPACT_ATOMS: atom_id res chain seq x y z
N MET A 1 6.21 -14.49 53.36
CA MET A 1 7.50 -14.51 52.60
C MET A 1 7.14 -14.44 51.13
N SER A 2 7.36 -13.31 50.49
CA SER A 2 7.08 -13.14 49.04
C SER A 2 8.17 -13.86 48.25
N GLU A 3 7.82 -14.83 47.48
CA GLU A 3 8.72 -15.44 46.49
C GLU A 3 9.09 -14.36 45.46
N TYR A 4 10.32 -13.90 45.52
CA TYR A 4 10.88 -13.12 44.41
C TYR A 4 11.15 -14.10 43.26
N GLN A 5 10.36 -14.00 42.21
CA GLN A 5 10.68 -14.66 40.94
C GLN A 5 11.86 -13.93 40.32
N ASN A 6 12.99 -14.62 40.18
CA ASN A 6 14.11 -14.11 39.40
C ASN A 6 13.76 -14.10 37.93
N ILE A 7 13.47 -12.91 37.40
CA ILE A 7 13.22 -12.73 35.95
C ILE A 7 14.58 -12.45 35.31
N THR A 8 15.05 -13.38 34.49
CA THR A 8 16.21 -13.14 33.64
C THR A 8 15.74 -12.45 32.36
N VAL A 9 16.22 -11.23 32.14
CA VAL A 9 15.91 -10.47 30.92
C VAL A 9 16.95 -10.82 29.86
N SER A 10 16.49 -11.34 28.72
CA SER A 10 17.35 -11.51 27.56
C SER A 10 17.74 -10.14 26.97
N PRO A 11 18.97 -10.01 26.44
CA PRO A 11 19.36 -8.74 25.81
C PRO A 11 18.42 -8.40 24.68
N LEU A 12 17.86 -7.19 24.73
CA LEU A 12 17.00 -6.66 23.68
C LEU A 12 17.88 -6.26 22.48
N GLN A 13 17.72 -6.97 21.39
CA GLN A 13 18.29 -6.57 20.09
C GLN A 13 17.24 -5.74 19.37
N ILE A 14 17.55 -4.46 19.13
CA ILE A 14 16.68 -3.60 18.31
C ILE A 14 17.12 -3.78 16.86
N PRO A 15 16.28 -4.39 16.00
CA PRO A 15 16.58 -4.54 14.57
C PRO A 15 16.74 -3.18 13.90
N GLN A 16 17.45 -3.13 12.79
CA GLN A 16 17.47 -1.96 11.92
C GLN A 16 16.05 -1.71 11.41
N LEU A 17 15.40 -0.71 11.95
CA LEU A 17 14.06 -0.27 11.57
C LEU A 17 14.18 1.09 10.91
N GLN A 18 13.79 1.17 9.65
CA GLN A 18 13.58 2.43 8.96
C GLN A 18 12.08 2.64 8.78
N TYR A 19 11.63 3.83 9.11
CA TYR A 19 10.23 4.18 8.90
C TYR A 19 10.10 5.64 8.48
N HIS A 20 9.03 5.93 7.78
CA HIS A 20 8.50 7.28 7.64
C HIS A 20 6.98 7.20 7.65
N PHE A 21 6.34 8.33 7.94
CA PHE A 21 4.89 8.39 7.90
C PHE A 21 4.40 9.71 7.30
N ALA A 22 3.18 9.69 6.80
CA ALA A 22 2.46 10.87 6.39
C ALA A 22 1.11 10.92 7.12
N TYR A 23 0.74 12.11 7.55
CA TYR A 23 -0.62 12.47 7.93
C TYR A 23 -1.20 13.35 6.85
N GLN A 24 -2.35 12.97 6.32
CA GLN A 24 -3.03 13.71 5.27
C GLN A 24 -4.44 14.06 5.71
N GLN A 25 -4.82 15.30 5.46
CA GLN A 25 -6.19 15.78 5.58
C GLN A 25 -6.48 16.61 4.33
N THR A 26 -7.26 16.05 3.43
CA THR A 26 -7.46 16.62 2.10
C THR A 26 -8.92 16.45 1.67
N TYR A 27 -9.49 17.47 1.06
CA TYR A 27 -10.78 17.31 0.39
C TYR A 27 -10.58 16.56 -0.91
N ARG A 28 -11.08 15.32 -0.99
CA ARG A 28 -10.95 14.47 -2.16
C ARG A 28 -12.27 14.33 -2.91
N ARG A 29 -12.16 14.16 -4.21
CA ARG A 29 -13.28 13.86 -5.11
C ARG A 29 -12.99 12.57 -5.87
N PRO A 30 -14.02 11.81 -6.26
CA PRO A 30 -13.85 10.59 -7.02
C PRO A 30 -13.03 10.74 -8.31
N ASP A 31 -13.18 11.89 -8.98
CA ASP A 31 -12.53 12.22 -10.26
C ASP A 31 -11.28 13.10 -10.11
N ASP A 32 -10.78 13.26 -8.90
CA ASP A 32 -9.61 14.08 -8.63
C ASP A 32 -8.37 13.51 -9.32
N PRO A 33 -7.71 14.26 -10.24
CA PRO A 33 -6.47 13.80 -10.89
C PRO A 33 -5.30 13.62 -9.91
N MET A 34 -5.41 14.20 -8.70
CA MET A 34 -4.48 14.01 -7.59
C MET A 34 -4.83 12.76 -6.76
N SER A 35 -5.94 12.05 -7.05
CA SER A 35 -6.21 10.76 -6.40
C SER A 35 -5.03 9.80 -6.67
N GLU A 36 -4.67 9.05 -5.65
CA GLU A 36 -3.57 8.09 -5.78
C GLU A 36 -3.86 7.13 -6.93
N LYS A 37 -2.85 6.91 -7.78
CA LYS A 37 -2.92 5.88 -8.82
C LYS A 37 -2.45 4.56 -8.19
N PRO A 38 -2.92 3.40 -8.67
CA PRO A 38 -2.38 2.11 -8.23
C PRO A 38 -0.86 2.14 -8.23
N HIS A 39 -0.26 1.66 -7.15
CA HIS A 39 1.18 1.67 -7.00
C HIS A 39 1.66 0.49 -6.15
N ILE A 40 2.95 0.24 -6.19
CA ILE A 40 3.65 -0.66 -5.29
C ILE A 40 4.89 0.05 -4.74
N HIS A 41 5.40 -0.44 -3.64
CA HIS A 41 6.70 -0.08 -3.10
C HIS A 41 7.34 -1.28 -2.39
N ASP A 42 8.57 -1.10 -1.97
CA ASP A 42 9.41 -2.12 -1.33
C ASP A 42 9.30 -2.15 0.20
N SER A 43 8.46 -1.30 0.77
CA SER A 43 8.18 -1.23 2.20
C SER A 43 6.83 -1.84 2.53
N LEU A 44 6.67 -2.29 3.77
CA LEU A 44 5.36 -2.56 4.33
C LEU A 44 4.64 -1.23 4.53
N GLU A 45 3.42 -1.09 4.03
CA GLU A 45 2.58 0.06 4.30
C GLU A 45 1.46 -0.32 5.28
N ILE A 46 1.25 0.55 6.27
CA ILE A 46 0.08 0.52 7.14
C ILE A 46 -0.70 1.81 6.87
N TYR A 47 -1.84 1.66 6.23
CA TYR A 47 -2.80 2.75 6.01
C TYR A 47 -3.87 2.69 7.10
N VAL A 48 -4.18 3.84 7.72
CA VAL A 48 -5.26 3.96 8.72
C VAL A 48 -6.21 5.07 8.31
N ASN A 49 -7.48 4.72 8.13
CA ASN A 49 -8.54 5.69 7.84
C ASN A 49 -8.99 6.40 9.14
N VAL A 50 -8.95 7.72 9.15
CA VAL A 50 -9.38 8.54 10.29
C VAL A 50 -10.73 9.18 10.03
N ALA A 51 -10.96 9.66 8.81
CA ALA A 51 -12.24 10.23 8.38
C ALA A 51 -12.42 10.12 6.87
N GLY A 52 -13.65 10.09 6.46
CA GLY A 52 -14.07 9.95 5.07
C GLY A 52 -14.50 8.53 4.72
N ASP A 53 -15.37 8.42 3.71
CA ASP A 53 -15.83 7.16 3.16
C ASP A 53 -14.91 6.76 1.99
N ALA A 54 -14.20 5.68 2.16
CA ALA A 54 -13.24 5.20 1.19
C ALA A 54 -13.27 3.68 1.09
N SER A 55 -12.76 3.17 -0.01
CA SER A 55 -12.41 1.78 -0.18
C SER A 55 -10.91 1.67 -0.46
N PHE A 56 -10.31 0.59 -0.04
CA PHE A 56 -8.89 0.35 -0.28
C PHE A 56 -8.73 -0.94 -1.07
N LEU A 57 -8.15 -0.84 -2.26
CA LEU A 57 -7.81 -1.99 -3.08
C LEU A 57 -6.41 -2.44 -2.71
N VAL A 58 -6.26 -3.72 -2.38
CA VAL A 58 -4.96 -4.39 -2.29
C VAL A 58 -5.01 -5.60 -3.20
N ASN A 59 -4.08 -5.65 -4.16
CA ASN A 59 -4.08 -6.66 -5.20
C ASN A 59 -5.44 -6.72 -5.90
N ASN A 60 -6.26 -7.73 -5.58
CA ASN A 60 -7.56 -7.99 -6.22
C ASN A 60 -8.74 -7.76 -5.28
N HIS A 61 -8.49 -7.38 -4.03
CA HIS A 61 -9.54 -7.26 -3.00
C HIS A 61 -9.80 -5.79 -2.69
N LEU A 62 -11.05 -5.39 -2.86
CA LEU A 62 -11.52 -4.05 -2.50
C LEU A 62 -12.18 -4.11 -1.12
N TYR A 63 -11.58 -3.40 -0.18
CA TYR A 63 -12.05 -3.33 1.21
C TYR A 63 -12.77 -2.00 1.45
N PRO A 64 -14.07 -2.00 1.76
CA PRO A 64 -14.73 -0.81 2.29
C PRO A 64 -14.19 -0.55 3.70
N ILE A 65 -13.58 0.61 3.90
CA ILE A 65 -12.90 0.95 5.15
C ILE A 65 -13.67 1.99 5.94
N GLN A 66 -13.72 1.78 7.25
CA GLN A 66 -14.36 2.67 8.22
C GLN A 66 -13.31 3.43 9.04
N LYS A 67 -13.77 4.41 9.81
CA LYS A 67 -12.90 5.14 10.74
C LYS A 67 -12.19 4.17 11.71
N GLY A 68 -10.88 4.25 11.77
CA GLY A 68 -10.02 3.41 12.61
C GLY A 68 -9.71 2.03 12.02
N ASP A 69 -10.24 1.69 10.85
CA ASP A 69 -9.78 0.52 10.12
C ASP A 69 -8.34 0.74 9.62
N ALA A 70 -7.56 -0.33 9.65
CA ALA A 70 -6.22 -0.33 9.08
C ALA A 70 -6.14 -1.31 7.90
N VAL A 71 -5.42 -0.90 6.87
CA VAL A 71 -5.08 -1.77 5.74
C VAL A 71 -3.57 -1.90 5.66
N ILE A 72 -3.09 -3.14 5.56
CA ILE A 72 -1.66 -3.43 5.45
C ILE A 72 -1.38 -3.95 4.06
N SER A 73 -0.47 -3.26 3.35
CA SER A 73 0.07 -3.69 2.06
C SER A 73 1.51 -4.15 2.25
N ARG A 74 1.82 -5.37 1.83
CA ARG A 74 3.19 -5.91 1.90
C ARG A 74 4.04 -5.38 0.75
N PRO A 75 5.37 -5.47 0.86
CA PRO A 75 6.24 -5.17 -0.27
C PRO A 75 5.80 -5.91 -1.54
N GLY A 76 5.57 -5.18 -2.61
CA GLY A 76 5.11 -5.73 -3.88
C GLY A 76 3.60 -5.84 -4.06
N ASP A 77 2.78 -5.62 -3.03
CA ASP A 77 1.33 -5.58 -3.17
C ASP A 77 0.91 -4.32 -3.95
N VAL A 78 0.10 -4.51 -4.99
CA VAL A 78 -0.54 -3.41 -5.71
C VAL A 78 -1.68 -2.87 -4.86
N HIS A 79 -1.67 -1.58 -4.60
CA HIS A 79 -2.72 -0.98 -3.78
C HIS A 79 -3.10 0.43 -4.22
N ILE A 80 -4.30 0.86 -3.81
CA ILE A 80 -4.85 2.19 -4.04
C ILE A 80 -5.98 2.48 -3.05
N CYS A 81 -6.01 3.72 -2.54
CA CYS A 81 -7.18 4.25 -1.84
C CYS A 81 -8.16 4.85 -2.86
N VAL A 82 -9.40 4.38 -2.84
CA VAL A 82 -10.49 4.83 -3.69
C VAL A 82 -11.48 5.64 -2.85
N CYS A 83 -11.63 6.93 -3.13
CA CYS A 83 -12.63 7.76 -2.46
C CYS A 83 -13.97 7.61 -3.17
N ASN A 84 -14.99 7.16 -2.44
CA ASN A 84 -16.30 6.86 -3.01
C ASN A 84 -17.10 8.13 -3.30
N GLU A 85 -16.95 9.16 -2.49
CA GLU A 85 -17.68 10.43 -2.59
C GLU A 85 -16.77 11.64 -2.41
N ALA A 86 -17.26 12.81 -2.83
CA ALA A 86 -16.57 14.09 -2.62
C ALA A 86 -16.67 14.50 -1.15
N GLN A 87 -15.57 14.41 -0.40
CA GLN A 87 -15.56 14.65 1.03
C GLN A 87 -14.19 14.99 1.59
N LEU A 88 -14.16 15.43 2.85
CA LEU A 88 -12.92 15.52 3.60
C LEU A 88 -12.44 14.11 3.93
N HIS A 89 -11.23 13.81 3.51
CA HIS A 89 -10.56 12.55 3.77
C HIS A 89 -9.36 12.79 4.70
N GLU A 90 -9.27 11.99 5.75
CA GLU A 90 -8.18 12.05 6.72
C GLU A 90 -7.62 10.66 6.95
N ASN A 91 -6.30 10.52 6.82
CA ASN A 91 -5.62 9.25 6.96
C ASN A 91 -4.18 9.40 7.46
N PHE A 92 -3.66 8.30 7.99
CA PHE A 92 -2.24 8.09 8.22
C PHE A 92 -1.73 6.97 7.32
N CYS A 93 -0.54 7.17 6.76
CA CYS A 93 0.21 6.13 6.06
C CYS A 93 1.57 5.95 6.72
N PHE A 94 1.94 4.71 6.99
CA PHE A 94 3.27 4.35 7.48
C PHE A 94 3.96 3.46 6.46
N TRP A 95 5.20 3.77 6.16
CA TRP A 95 6.07 2.92 5.35
C TRP A 95 7.20 2.44 6.23
N ILE A 96 7.31 1.12 6.34
CA ILE A 96 8.23 0.46 7.27
C ILE A 96 9.12 -0.48 6.47
N SER A 97 10.43 -0.32 6.63
CA SER A 97 11.44 -1.21 6.06
C SER A 97 12.30 -1.77 7.17
N CYS A 98 12.39 -3.09 7.23
CA CYS A 98 13.29 -3.81 8.12
C CYS A 98 13.63 -5.17 7.48
N PRO A 99 14.62 -5.91 7.99
CA PRO A 99 14.90 -7.27 7.52
C PRO A 99 13.64 -8.14 7.50
N SER A 100 13.49 -8.96 6.47
CA SER A 100 12.29 -9.79 6.23
C SER A 100 11.97 -10.79 7.35
N ASP A 101 12.98 -11.16 8.14
CA ASP A 101 12.89 -12.04 9.31
C ASP A 101 12.70 -11.28 10.63
N SER A 102 12.49 -9.98 10.58
CA SER A 102 12.34 -9.16 11.77
C SER A 102 11.08 -9.53 12.55
N PRO A 103 11.19 -9.83 13.84
CA PRO A 103 10.03 -10.13 14.68
C PRO A 103 9.08 -8.93 14.83
N LEU A 104 9.54 -7.71 14.53
CA LEU A 104 8.72 -6.51 14.60
C LEU A 104 7.59 -6.49 13.56
N LEU A 105 7.73 -7.23 12.46
CA LEU A 105 6.72 -7.35 11.41
C LEU A 105 6.08 -8.74 11.33
N ALA A 106 6.22 -9.56 12.37
CA ALA A 106 5.64 -10.90 12.40
C ALA A 106 4.12 -10.90 12.16
N PHE A 107 3.42 -9.84 12.56
CA PHE A 107 1.99 -9.67 12.31
C PHE A 107 1.62 -9.55 10.82
N ALA A 108 2.57 -9.16 9.97
CA ALA A 108 2.39 -9.06 8.52
C ALA A 108 2.95 -10.26 7.75
N ALA A 109 3.43 -11.28 8.46
CA ALA A 109 3.97 -12.51 7.90
C ALA A 109 3.00 -13.70 8.09
N GLY A 110 3.25 -14.77 7.32
CA GLY A 110 2.52 -16.02 7.50
C GLY A 110 1.24 -16.15 6.66
N GLU A 111 0.62 -17.32 6.76
CA GLU A 111 -0.56 -17.71 5.97
C GLU A 111 -1.87 -17.09 6.51
N GLU A 112 -1.88 -16.74 7.78
CA GLU A 112 -3.05 -16.10 8.42
C GLU A 112 -3.09 -14.58 8.24
N PHE A 113 -2.16 -14.03 7.50
CA PHE A 113 -2.12 -12.60 7.22
C PHE A 113 -3.33 -12.16 6.40
N HIS A 114 -3.92 -11.03 6.80
CA HIS A 114 -5.00 -10.36 6.07
C HIS A 114 -4.63 -8.90 5.86
N ASN A 115 -5.04 -8.33 4.74
CA ASN A 115 -4.76 -6.93 4.45
C ASN A 115 -5.62 -5.97 5.31
N HIS A 116 -6.86 -6.31 5.63
CA HIS A 116 -7.80 -5.42 6.30
C HIS A 116 -8.05 -5.83 7.76
N TYR A 117 -7.82 -4.91 8.67
CA TYR A 117 -8.00 -5.09 10.11
C TYR A 117 -9.01 -4.10 10.66
N ARG A 118 -9.95 -4.62 11.44
CA ARG A 118 -10.87 -3.84 12.25
C ARG A 118 -10.65 -4.17 13.72
N PHE A 119 -10.44 -3.14 14.51
CA PHE A 119 -10.21 -3.25 15.93
C PHE A 119 -11.50 -3.03 16.71
N ASP A 120 -11.56 -3.52 17.95
CA ASP A 120 -12.58 -3.11 18.91
C ASP A 120 -12.44 -1.63 19.26
N GLU A 121 -13.44 -1.07 19.93
CA GLU A 121 -13.50 0.37 20.23
C GLU A 121 -12.30 0.85 21.04
N SER A 122 -11.84 0.07 22.05
CA SER A 122 -10.74 0.49 22.92
C SER A 122 -9.41 0.48 22.18
N THR A 123 -9.15 -0.56 21.41
CA THR A 123 -7.95 -0.68 20.58
C THR A 123 -7.92 0.38 19.48
N ARG A 124 -9.08 0.67 18.88
CA ARG A 124 -9.22 1.74 17.88
C ARG A 124 -8.89 3.12 18.49
N GLN A 125 -9.36 3.40 19.69
CA GLN A 125 -9.04 4.66 20.38
C GLN A 125 -7.56 4.75 20.69
N GLU A 126 -6.93 3.68 21.17
CA GLU A 126 -5.50 3.63 21.41
C GLU A 126 -4.70 3.82 20.12
N LEU A 127 -5.09 3.17 19.03
CA LEU A 127 -4.47 3.34 17.71
C LEU A 127 -4.47 4.82 17.29
N LEU A 128 -5.64 5.46 17.31
CA LEU A 128 -5.75 6.87 16.94
C LEU A 128 -4.93 7.78 17.87
N GLU A 129 -4.89 7.50 19.17
CA GLU A 129 -4.06 8.24 20.10
C GLU A 129 -2.56 8.14 19.78
N ILE A 130 -2.07 6.94 19.49
CA ILE A 130 -0.68 6.70 19.06
C ILE A 130 -0.37 7.52 17.79
N LEU A 131 -1.25 7.47 16.81
CA LEU A 131 -1.08 8.16 15.54
C LEU A 131 -1.01 9.70 15.70
N TYR A 132 -1.92 10.27 16.49
CA TYR A 132 -1.88 11.71 16.76
C TYR A 132 -0.66 12.12 17.58
N ARG A 133 -0.22 11.29 18.53
CA ARG A 133 1.03 11.53 19.27
C ARG A 133 2.26 11.47 18.36
N LEU A 134 2.28 10.58 17.38
CA LEU A 134 3.34 10.54 16.36
C LEU A 134 3.37 11.83 15.54
N ARG A 135 2.21 12.28 15.04
CA ARG A 135 2.09 13.55 14.31
C ARG A 135 2.61 14.74 15.12
N ASP A 136 2.27 14.79 16.40
CA ASP A 136 2.68 15.90 17.26
C ASP A 136 4.16 15.81 17.64
N ALA A 137 4.71 14.59 17.83
CA ALA A 137 6.15 14.37 18.02
C ALA A 137 6.97 14.79 16.79
N GLU A 138 6.44 14.59 15.59
CA GLU A 138 7.08 15.07 14.35
C GLU A 138 7.15 16.59 14.31
N LYS A 139 6.07 17.29 14.65
CA LYS A 139 6.04 18.75 14.72
C LYS A 139 7.04 19.32 15.73
N THR A 140 7.25 18.63 16.84
CA THR A 140 8.18 19.05 17.90
C THR A 140 9.62 18.58 17.66
N GLY A 141 9.86 17.70 16.70
CA GLY A 141 11.18 17.09 16.41
C GLY A 141 11.68 16.15 17.53
N SER A 142 10.78 15.64 18.38
CA SER A 142 11.17 14.76 19.50
C SER A 142 11.43 13.34 19.02
N GLU A 143 12.69 12.99 18.77
CA GLU A 143 13.13 11.65 18.39
C GLU A 143 12.70 10.56 19.37
N PRO A 144 12.89 10.72 20.71
CA PRO A 144 12.44 9.71 21.66
C PRO A 144 10.93 9.47 21.61
N ALA A 145 10.12 10.53 21.46
CA ALA A 145 8.67 10.42 21.38
C ALA A 145 8.25 9.72 20.09
N ARG A 146 8.87 10.01 18.94
CA ARG A 146 8.64 9.32 17.67
C ARG A 146 8.92 7.83 17.80
N THR A 147 10.13 7.48 18.25
CA THR A 147 10.56 6.09 18.42
C THR A 147 9.62 5.31 19.33
N CYS A 148 9.29 5.86 20.49
CA CYS A 148 8.37 5.22 21.43
C CYS A 148 6.99 4.93 20.79
N ASN A 149 6.42 5.90 20.09
CA ASN A 149 5.10 5.73 19.50
C ASN A 149 5.12 4.77 18.27
N VAL A 150 6.21 4.70 17.51
CA VAL A 150 6.37 3.70 16.45
C VAL A 150 6.39 2.29 17.06
N PHE A 151 7.17 2.04 18.11
CA PHE A 151 7.17 0.74 18.78
C PHE A 151 5.82 0.39 19.42
N ARG A 152 5.12 1.37 19.99
CA ARG A 152 3.74 1.18 20.47
C ARG A 152 2.80 0.78 19.35
N LEU A 153 2.90 1.41 18.18
CA LEU A 153 2.12 1.05 17.00
C LEU A 153 2.37 -0.40 16.58
N LEU A 154 3.64 -0.80 16.47
CA LEU A 154 4.00 -2.16 16.08
C LEU A 154 3.53 -3.19 17.12
N ALA A 155 3.66 -2.89 18.41
CA ALA A 155 3.16 -3.73 19.49
C ALA A 155 1.65 -3.89 19.41
N LEU A 156 0.90 -2.80 19.18
CA LEU A 156 -0.55 -2.85 19.01
C LEU A 156 -0.94 -3.77 17.85
N PHE A 157 -0.27 -3.68 16.70
CA PHE A 157 -0.53 -4.58 15.57
C PHE A 157 -0.14 -6.03 15.86
N SER A 158 0.81 -6.29 16.74
CA SER A 158 1.26 -7.64 17.10
C SER A 158 0.36 -8.30 18.15
N GLU A 159 -0.12 -7.54 19.12
CA GLU A 159 -0.76 -8.05 20.35
C GLU A 159 -2.28 -7.90 20.34
N ALA A 160 -2.82 -6.88 19.66
CA ALA A 160 -4.25 -6.64 19.66
C ALA A 160 -5.02 -7.79 18.99
N GLU A 161 -6.13 -8.17 19.60
CA GLU A 161 -7.09 -9.07 18.96
C GLU A 161 -7.66 -8.39 17.71
N LYS A 162 -7.34 -8.96 16.57
CA LYS A 162 -7.74 -8.43 15.27
C LYS A 162 -8.99 -9.17 14.82
N ARG A 163 -10.10 -8.46 14.73
CA ARG A 163 -11.26 -9.01 14.06
C ARG A 163 -10.97 -9.09 12.58
N LYS A 164 -10.90 -10.31 12.06
CA LYS A 164 -10.93 -10.55 10.63
C LYS A 164 -12.23 -9.91 10.10
N VAL A 165 -12.10 -8.86 9.32
CA VAL A 165 -13.24 -8.38 8.55
C VAL A 165 -13.40 -9.38 7.42
N PRO A 166 -14.56 -10.03 7.28
CA PRO A 166 -14.84 -10.80 6.08
C PRO A 166 -14.53 -9.87 4.89
N ASP A 167 -13.83 -10.41 3.90
CA ASP A 167 -13.58 -9.67 2.67
C ASP A 167 -14.87 -8.97 2.30
N GLY A 168 -14.82 -7.62 2.17
CA GLY A 168 -16.00 -6.80 1.88
C GLY A 168 -16.75 -7.31 0.67
N PRO A 169 -17.88 -6.72 0.28
CA PRO A 169 -18.56 -7.14 -0.93
C PRO A 169 -17.51 -7.17 -2.03
N ALA A 170 -17.11 -8.39 -2.37
CA ALA A 170 -16.11 -8.62 -3.39
C ALA A 170 -16.54 -7.78 -4.59
N LEU A 171 -15.59 -7.13 -5.23
CA LEU A 171 -15.77 -6.73 -6.62
C LEU A 171 -16.63 -7.79 -7.27
N SER A 172 -17.64 -7.45 -8.07
CA SER A 172 -18.49 -8.48 -8.70
C SER A 172 -17.58 -9.63 -9.13
N GLY A 173 -17.96 -10.87 -8.91
CA GLY A 173 -17.05 -12.01 -9.15
C GLY A 173 -16.39 -11.97 -10.53
N MET A 174 -17.02 -11.32 -11.50
CA MET A 174 -16.46 -11.08 -12.83
C MET A 174 -15.36 -9.99 -12.80
N MET A 175 -15.51 -8.91 -12.05
CA MET A 175 -14.46 -7.90 -11.95
C MET A 175 -13.24 -8.44 -11.21
N GLN A 176 -13.46 -9.28 -10.20
CA GLN A 176 -12.38 -10.00 -9.53
C GLN A 176 -11.58 -10.85 -10.52
N GLN A 177 -12.26 -11.66 -11.34
CA GLN A 177 -11.61 -12.48 -12.38
C GLN A 177 -10.85 -11.62 -13.40
N VAL A 178 -11.37 -10.47 -13.76
CA VAL A 178 -10.66 -9.51 -14.65
C VAL A 178 -9.38 -9.02 -14.00
N LEU A 179 -9.40 -8.63 -12.74
CA LEU A 179 -8.20 -8.18 -12.02
C LEU A 179 -7.20 -9.31 -11.84
N ASP A 180 -7.66 -10.53 -11.50
CA ASP A 180 -6.81 -11.72 -11.41
C ASP A 180 -6.07 -11.97 -12.73
N GLN A 181 -6.80 -11.92 -13.84
CA GLN A 181 -6.23 -12.10 -15.18
C GLN A 181 -5.23 -10.99 -15.53
N ILE A 182 -5.56 -9.74 -15.23
CA ILE A 182 -4.63 -8.63 -15.47
C ILE A 182 -3.38 -8.79 -14.63
N ASN A 183 -3.51 -9.10 -13.34
CA ASN A 183 -2.37 -9.19 -12.42
C ASN A 183 -1.44 -10.37 -12.78
N SER A 184 -1.96 -11.47 -13.34
CA SER A 184 -1.13 -12.58 -13.82
C SER A 184 -0.39 -12.23 -15.12
N ASP A 185 -1.01 -11.46 -16.01
CA ASP A 185 -0.57 -11.32 -17.40
C ASP A 185 -0.17 -9.88 -17.79
N PHE A 186 -0.10 -8.94 -16.84
CA PHE A 186 0.06 -7.50 -17.14
C PHE A 186 1.26 -7.18 -18.04
N LEU A 187 2.30 -7.99 -18.02
CA LEU A 187 3.49 -7.80 -18.87
C LEU A 187 3.14 -7.93 -20.35
N ASP A 188 2.23 -8.83 -20.69
CA ASP A 188 1.81 -9.14 -22.07
C ASP A 188 0.55 -8.40 -22.51
N ILE A 189 0.01 -7.53 -21.66
CA ILE A 189 -1.14 -6.68 -22.00
C ILE A 189 -0.61 -5.36 -22.60
N HIS A 190 -0.90 -5.14 -23.89
CA HIS A 190 -0.46 -3.93 -24.60
C HIS A 190 -1.57 -2.89 -24.74
N ASN A 191 -2.83 -3.32 -24.72
CA ASN A 191 -3.99 -2.45 -24.87
C ASN A 191 -5.24 -3.08 -24.21
N VAL A 192 -6.34 -2.33 -24.19
CA VAL A 192 -7.59 -2.77 -23.54
C VAL A 192 -8.26 -3.94 -24.28
N ASN A 193 -8.03 -4.08 -25.60
CA ASN A 193 -8.59 -5.22 -26.34
C ASN A 193 -7.95 -6.54 -25.89
N ASP A 194 -6.67 -6.55 -25.54
CA ASP A 194 -6.00 -7.74 -24.99
C ASP A 194 -6.69 -8.21 -23.71
N ILE A 195 -7.10 -7.28 -22.86
CA ILE A 195 -7.86 -7.59 -21.64
C ILE A 195 -9.24 -8.16 -22.02
N ALA A 196 -9.93 -7.50 -22.95
CA ALA A 196 -11.25 -7.91 -23.41
C ALA A 196 -11.27 -9.35 -23.96
N GLU A 197 -10.27 -9.69 -24.78
CA GLU A 197 -10.11 -11.03 -25.35
C GLU A 197 -9.83 -12.08 -24.27
N ARG A 198 -8.89 -11.81 -23.35
CA ARG A 198 -8.49 -12.75 -22.30
C ARG A 198 -9.59 -12.99 -21.27
N THR A 199 -10.41 -11.98 -21.00
CA THR A 199 -11.46 -12.05 -19.98
C THR A 199 -12.85 -12.32 -20.54
N HIS A 200 -12.99 -12.35 -21.88
CA HIS A 200 -14.28 -12.45 -22.60
C HIS A 200 -15.29 -11.36 -22.20
N VAL A 201 -14.77 -10.17 -21.82
CA VAL A 201 -15.57 -9.00 -21.44
C VAL A 201 -15.40 -7.91 -22.48
N SER A 202 -16.49 -7.26 -22.90
CA SER A 202 -16.39 -6.17 -23.88
C SER A 202 -15.59 -4.98 -23.34
N VAL A 203 -14.88 -4.27 -24.23
CA VAL A 203 -14.11 -3.05 -23.87
C VAL A 203 -14.99 -2.01 -23.20
N SER A 204 -16.24 -1.84 -23.64
CA SER A 204 -17.18 -0.89 -23.03
C SER A 204 -17.53 -1.28 -21.59
N THR A 205 -17.72 -2.56 -21.32
CA THR A 205 -17.99 -3.09 -19.98
C THR A 205 -16.76 -2.92 -19.07
N LEU A 206 -15.55 -3.26 -19.56
CA LEU A 206 -14.31 -3.06 -18.83
C LEU A 206 -14.12 -1.58 -18.42
N ASN A 207 -14.27 -0.65 -19.38
CA ASN A 207 -14.13 0.77 -19.10
C ASN A 207 -15.16 1.25 -18.06
N ARG A 208 -16.39 0.75 -18.13
CA ARG A 208 -17.42 1.08 -17.15
C ARG A 208 -17.07 0.53 -15.77
N TRP A 209 -16.72 -0.75 -15.63
CA TRP A 209 -16.39 -1.37 -14.34
C TRP A 209 -15.18 -0.71 -13.67
N PHE A 210 -14.12 -0.46 -14.43
CA PHE A 210 -12.94 0.22 -13.91
C PHE A 210 -13.24 1.64 -13.44
N ARG A 211 -14.03 2.39 -14.22
CA ARG A 211 -14.45 3.74 -13.82
C ARG A 211 -15.33 3.70 -12.58
N ASP A 212 -16.35 2.82 -12.54
CA ASP A 212 -17.36 2.83 -11.49
C ASP A 212 -16.83 2.24 -10.17
N GLN A 213 -15.89 1.28 -10.22
CA GLN A 213 -15.39 0.61 -9.02
C GLN A 213 -13.98 1.07 -8.59
N LEU A 214 -13.13 1.47 -9.53
CA LEU A 214 -11.74 1.84 -9.26
C LEU A 214 -11.41 3.29 -9.68
N GLN A 215 -12.34 3.99 -10.31
CA GLN A 215 -12.23 5.39 -10.76
C GLN A 215 -11.02 5.65 -11.68
N LEU A 216 -10.58 4.63 -12.39
CA LEU A 216 -9.50 4.71 -13.35
C LEU A 216 -9.82 3.88 -14.61
N SER A 217 -9.03 4.02 -15.66
CA SER A 217 -9.19 3.18 -16.84
C SER A 217 -8.39 1.88 -16.73
N PRO A 218 -8.81 0.79 -17.41
CA PRO A 218 -8.03 -0.46 -17.46
C PRO A 218 -6.60 -0.25 -17.92
N HIS A 219 -6.38 0.61 -18.92
CA HIS A 219 -5.05 0.95 -19.42
C HIS A 219 -4.17 1.59 -18.34
N LYS A 220 -4.71 2.53 -17.57
CA LYS A 220 -3.96 3.18 -16.47
C LYS A 220 -3.62 2.19 -15.35
N TYR A 221 -4.51 1.23 -15.08
CA TYR A 221 -4.25 0.16 -14.12
C TYR A 221 -3.05 -0.69 -14.55
N VAL A 222 -3.06 -1.20 -15.79
CA VAL A 222 -1.95 -1.99 -16.35
C VAL A 222 -0.65 -1.17 -16.40
N GLU A 223 -0.72 0.10 -16.82
CA GLU A 223 0.45 0.99 -16.85
C GLU A 223 1.05 1.17 -15.45
N ALA A 224 0.22 1.28 -14.42
CA ALA A 224 0.70 1.38 -13.03
C ALA A 224 1.40 0.10 -12.58
N LEU A 225 0.87 -1.09 -12.91
CA LEU A 225 1.52 -2.38 -12.63
C LEU A 225 2.90 -2.47 -13.31
N LYS A 226 2.96 -2.11 -14.60
CA LYS A 226 4.21 -2.10 -15.37
C LYS A 226 5.25 -1.15 -14.77
N LEU A 227 4.82 0.05 -14.38
CA LEU A 227 5.71 1.03 -13.73
C LEU A 227 6.24 0.53 -12.38
N ALA A 228 5.38 -0.10 -11.61
CA ALA A 228 5.71 -0.68 -10.34
C ALA A 228 6.73 -1.83 -10.48
N TYR A 229 6.53 -2.70 -11.46
CA TYR A 229 7.48 -3.76 -11.76
C TYR A 229 8.82 -3.20 -12.29
N ALA A 230 8.79 -2.18 -13.16
CA ALA A 230 10.00 -1.48 -13.60
C ALA A 230 10.77 -0.84 -12.44
N GLN A 231 10.06 -0.27 -11.46
CA GLN A 231 10.66 0.29 -10.25
C GLN A 231 11.45 -0.79 -9.50
N LYS A 232 10.87 -1.97 -9.31
CA LYS A 232 11.53 -3.11 -8.68
C LYS A 232 12.79 -3.52 -9.45
N LEU A 233 12.71 -3.69 -10.77
CA LEU A 233 13.85 -4.05 -11.61
C LEU A 233 14.99 -3.04 -11.49
N LEU A 234 14.69 -1.74 -11.45
CA LEU A 234 15.68 -0.69 -11.25
C LEU A 234 16.38 -0.79 -9.88
N LEU A 235 15.63 -1.11 -8.83
CA LEU A 235 16.18 -1.32 -7.48
C LEU A 235 17.05 -2.60 -7.42
N ASP A 236 16.67 -3.63 -8.16
CA ASP A 236 17.44 -4.87 -8.32
C ASP A 236 18.71 -4.69 -9.19
N GLY A 237 18.98 -3.47 -9.69
CA GLY A 237 20.20 -3.13 -10.43
C GLY A 237 20.11 -3.28 -11.95
N TRP A 238 18.93 -3.60 -12.51
CA TRP A 238 18.75 -3.69 -13.96
C TRP A 238 18.95 -2.33 -14.63
N SER A 239 19.50 -2.31 -15.84
CA SER A 239 19.61 -1.08 -16.60
C SER A 239 18.24 -0.51 -16.96
N VAL A 240 18.17 0.81 -17.21
CA VAL A 240 16.93 1.48 -17.60
C VAL A 240 16.29 0.85 -18.84
N THR A 241 17.11 0.43 -19.78
CA THR A 241 16.65 -0.21 -21.03
C THR A 241 16.05 -1.60 -20.74
N GLU A 242 16.74 -2.41 -19.96
CA GLU A 242 16.23 -3.72 -19.56
C GLU A 242 14.97 -3.61 -18.74
N ALA A 243 14.94 -2.73 -17.72
CA ALA A 243 13.75 -2.47 -16.90
C ALA A 243 12.54 -2.04 -17.74
N CYS A 244 12.77 -1.20 -18.78
CA CYS A 244 11.73 -0.81 -19.71
C CYS A 244 11.09 -2.01 -20.43
N TYR A 245 11.90 -2.83 -21.08
CA TYR A 245 11.37 -3.93 -21.89
C TYR A 245 10.85 -5.09 -21.04
N GLN A 246 11.53 -5.45 -19.96
CA GLN A 246 11.11 -6.49 -19.04
C GLN A 246 9.81 -6.15 -18.30
N SER A 247 9.51 -4.87 -18.13
CA SER A 247 8.23 -4.42 -17.57
C SER A 247 7.12 -4.28 -18.60
N GLY A 248 7.33 -4.73 -19.85
CA GLY A 248 6.31 -4.78 -20.88
C GLY A 248 6.01 -3.44 -21.57
N PHE A 249 6.94 -2.46 -21.50
CA PHE A 249 6.85 -1.26 -22.33
C PHE A 249 7.43 -1.51 -23.72
N SER A 250 6.76 -1.02 -24.74
CA SER A 250 7.19 -1.15 -26.14
C SER A 250 8.27 -0.16 -26.56
N GLY A 251 8.59 0.87 -25.73
CA GLY A 251 9.59 1.88 -26.06
C GLY A 251 10.00 2.74 -24.87
N CYS A 252 11.32 2.97 -24.76
CA CYS A 252 11.93 3.66 -23.63
C CYS A 252 11.52 5.15 -23.54
N SER A 253 11.23 5.83 -24.64
CA SER A 253 10.81 7.24 -24.58
C SER A 253 9.50 7.42 -23.82
N ARG A 254 8.49 6.59 -24.11
CA ARG A 254 7.22 6.61 -23.37
C ARG A 254 7.44 6.17 -21.93
N PHE A 255 8.18 5.08 -21.70
CA PHE A 255 8.50 4.59 -20.36
C PHE A 255 9.11 5.70 -19.49
N ILE A 256 10.16 6.37 -19.97
CA ILE A 256 10.84 7.47 -19.24
C ILE A 256 9.84 8.59 -18.91
N ALA A 257 8.97 8.97 -19.85
CA ALA A 257 7.99 10.03 -19.65
C ALA A 257 6.98 9.68 -18.55
N VAL A 258 6.34 8.50 -18.65
CA VAL A 258 5.33 8.07 -17.64
C VAL A 258 5.95 7.74 -16.29
N PHE A 259 7.18 7.22 -16.26
CA PHE A 259 7.93 7.01 -15.03
C PHE A 259 8.22 8.33 -14.33
N ARG A 260 8.69 9.34 -15.08
CA ARG A 260 8.94 10.68 -14.53
C ARG A 260 7.64 11.35 -14.05
N GLU A 261 6.54 11.20 -14.79
CA GLU A 261 5.22 11.69 -14.35
C GLU A 261 4.81 11.08 -13.01
N LYS A 262 5.01 9.76 -12.87
CA LYS A 262 4.59 9.03 -11.66
C LYS A 262 5.50 9.31 -10.46
N PHE A 263 6.83 9.28 -10.63
CA PHE A 263 7.82 9.30 -9.55
C PHE A 263 8.56 10.64 -9.39
N GLY A 264 8.23 11.66 -10.21
CA GLY A 264 8.85 12.98 -10.15
C GLY A 264 10.29 13.03 -10.68
N GLN A 265 10.88 11.90 -11.06
CA GLN A 265 12.26 11.77 -11.52
C GLN A 265 12.39 10.70 -12.61
N THR A 266 13.43 10.80 -13.43
CA THR A 266 13.67 9.79 -14.47
C THR A 266 14.09 8.45 -13.86
N PRO A 267 13.91 7.31 -14.57
CA PRO A 267 14.35 6.00 -14.09
C PRO A 267 15.81 5.96 -13.64
N LEU A 268 16.70 6.61 -14.39
CA LEU A 268 18.12 6.67 -14.05
C LEU A 268 18.40 7.51 -12.79
N GLN A 269 17.68 8.62 -12.61
CA GLN A 269 17.78 9.43 -11.39
C GLN A 269 17.26 8.66 -10.18
N TYR A 270 16.14 7.98 -10.35
CA TYR A 270 15.54 7.13 -9.32
C TYR A 270 16.53 6.04 -8.87
N GLN A 271 17.10 5.29 -9.80
CA GLN A 271 18.09 4.25 -9.51
C GLN A 271 19.29 4.80 -8.74
N LYS A 272 19.87 5.92 -9.22
CA LYS A 272 21.04 6.55 -8.58
C LYS A 272 20.76 7.10 -7.18
N SER A 273 19.55 7.57 -6.91
CA SER A 273 19.18 8.11 -5.59
C SER A 273 19.02 7.02 -4.52
N ARG A 274 18.74 5.78 -4.92
CA ARG A 274 18.51 4.64 -4.01
C ARG A 274 19.74 3.76 -3.79
N ILE A 275 20.70 3.74 -4.74
CA ILE A 275 21.97 2.99 -4.61
C ILE A 275 22.96 3.70 -3.67
N ARG A 276 22.68 4.93 -3.23
CA ARG A 276 23.59 5.73 -2.37
C ARG A 276 23.32 5.58 -0.86
N VAL A 277 22.68 4.49 -0.43
CA VAL A 277 22.52 4.19 1.01
C VAL A 277 23.41 3.03 1.41
#